data_39ecaefb8ac53261086def3befb86dba
#
_entry.id   39ecaefb8ac53261086def3befb86dba
#
_cell.length_a   1.000
_cell.length_b   1.000
_cell.length_c   1.000
_cell.angle_alpha   90.00
_cell.angle_beta   90.00
_cell.angle_gamma   90.00
#
_symmetry.space_group_name_H-M   'P 1'
#
loop_
_entity.id
_entity.type
_entity.pdbx_description
1 polymer ?
#
loop_
_entity_poly.entity_id
_entity_poly.type
_entity_poly.pdbx_seq_one_letter_code
_entity_poly.pdbx_strand_id
1 'polypeptide(L)'
;MVNLSIFKQIKNNMKKIFAIAILGLAFNVKAQTIESSSHSTTGYVKSDGTIENSSHSTKGYIKSDGTIENSSHSTIGYIKSDGTIENSSHSTVGYVKKDGTIENSSHSTIGYVKDNGTVENSSHSTIGHAGNVKREWAAVVFFFFKFN
;
A
#
# COMPACT_ATOMS: atom_id res chain seq x y z
N MET A 1 -11.72 23.26 53.21
CA MET A 1 -12.54 23.64 52.03
C MET A 1 -11.64 23.77 50.81
N VAL A 2 -11.79 22.90 49.83
CA VAL A 2 -11.02 22.99 48.57
C VAL A 2 -11.62 24.12 47.73
N ASN A 3 -10.78 25.07 47.30
CA ASN A 3 -11.21 26.28 46.61
C ASN A 3 -11.77 25.93 45.21
N LEU A 4 -13.07 26.14 45.01
CA LEU A 4 -13.83 25.86 43.79
C LEU A 4 -13.21 26.52 42.53
N SER A 5 -12.51 27.64 42.69
CA SER A 5 -11.81 28.35 41.60
C SER A 5 -10.61 27.54 41.07
N ILE A 6 -9.86 26.87 41.94
CA ILE A 6 -8.70 26.04 41.59
C ILE A 6 -9.18 24.80 40.80
N PHE A 7 -10.29 24.19 41.23
CA PHE A 7 -10.89 23.05 40.53
C PHE A 7 -11.34 23.38 39.09
N LYS A 8 -11.92 24.58 38.91
CA LYS A 8 -12.36 25.08 37.62
C LYS A 8 -11.18 25.36 36.68
N GLN A 9 -10.06 25.87 37.24
CA GLN A 9 -8.84 26.18 36.49
C GLN A 9 -8.10 24.92 36.05
N ILE A 10 -8.05 23.88 36.91
CA ILE A 10 -7.46 22.56 36.57
C ILE A 10 -8.26 21.88 35.44
N LYS A 11 -9.60 21.92 35.53
CA LYS A 11 -10.50 21.33 34.53
C LYS A 11 -10.38 22.02 33.16
N ASN A 12 -10.18 23.34 33.13
CA ASN A 12 -9.96 24.11 31.92
C ASN A 12 -8.55 23.85 31.32
N ASN A 13 -7.53 23.70 32.13
CA ASN A 13 -6.18 23.38 31.70
C ASN A 13 -6.09 21.96 31.17
N MET A 14 -6.76 20.99 31.79
CA MET A 14 -6.86 19.61 31.27
C MET A 14 -7.56 19.55 29.89
N LYS A 15 -8.64 20.33 29.69
CA LYS A 15 -9.30 20.42 28.38
C LYS A 15 -8.39 21.02 27.30
N LYS A 16 -7.56 22.03 27.65
CA LYS A 16 -6.58 22.63 26.72
C LYS A 16 -5.44 21.67 26.39
N ILE A 17 -4.95 20.90 27.36
CA ILE A 17 -3.90 19.90 27.19
C ILE A 17 -4.42 18.76 26.30
N PHE A 18 -5.69 18.32 26.49
CA PHE A 18 -6.31 17.28 25.65
C PHE A 18 -6.53 17.75 24.20
N ALA A 19 -6.90 19.03 24.01
CA ALA A 19 -7.05 19.63 22.68
C ALA A 19 -5.71 19.76 21.93
N ILE A 20 -4.63 20.07 22.65
CA ILE A 20 -3.28 20.20 22.06
C ILE A 20 -2.71 18.80 21.72
N ALA A 21 -2.99 17.78 22.53
CA ALA A 21 -2.56 16.39 22.25
C ALA A 21 -3.21 15.78 20.99
N ILE A 22 -4.43 16.21 20.64
CA ILE A 22 -5.12 15.75 19.43
C ILE A 22 -4.61 16.48 18.18
N LEU A 23 -4.11 17.70 18.29
CA LEU A 23 -3.61 18.49 17.15
C LEU A 23 -2.17 18.11 16.74
N GLY A 24 -1.46 17.32 17.56
CA GLY A 24 -0.06 16.93 17.31
C GLY A 24 0.12 15.62 16.55
N LEU A 25 -0.96 14.87 16.27
CA LEU A 25 -0.94 13.64 15.49
C LEU A 25 -1.38 13.90 14.04
N ALA A 26 -0.78 14.90 13.40
CA ALA A 26 -0.72 14.91 11.95
C ALA A 26 0.20 13.73 11.55
N PHE A 27 -0.35 12.53 11.43
CA PHE A 27 0.31 11.46 10.70
C PHE A 27 0.59 12.01 9.32
N ASN A 28 1.87 12.25 9.01
CA ASN A 28 2.32 12.38 7.63
C ASN A 28 2.09 11.01 6.96
N VAL A 29 0.84 10.74 6.58
CA VAL A 29 0.52 9.65 5.67
C VAL A 29 1.10 10.08 4.35
N LYS A 30 2.35 9.68 4.09
CA LYS A 30 2.93 9.84 2.76
C LYS A 30 2.02 9.10 1.80
N ALA A 31 1.52 9.81 0.80
CA ALA A 31 0.72 9.20 -0.25
C ALA A 31 1.52 8.05 -0.87
N GLN A 32 0.92 6.87 -0.91
CA GLN A 32 1.48 5.68 -1.53
C GLN A 32 1.13 5.75 -3.02
N THR A 33 1.93 6.53 -3.77
CA THR A 33 1.71 6.77 -5.20
C THR A 33 2.26 5.64 -6.07
N ILE A 34 1.52 5.36 -7.13
CA ILE A 34 1.96 4.54 -8.27
C ILE A 34 2.19 5.49 -9.43
N GLU A 35 3.40 5.46 -9.98
CA GLU A 35 3.82 6.35 -11.04
C GLU A 35 4.36 5.55 -12.23
N SER A 36 4.26 6.14 -13.42
CA SER A 36 4.94 5.65 -14.62
C SER A 36 6.45 5.85 -14.54
N SER A 37 7.20 5.34 -15.52
CA SER A 37 8.65 5.58 -15.65
C SER A 37 9.02 7.06 -15.82
N SER A 38 8.10 7.90 -16.27
CA SER A 38 8.24 9.35 -16.40
C SER A 38 7.75 10.13 -15.17
N HIS A 39 7.53 9.47 -14.02
CA HIS A 39 6.99 10.05 -12.79
C HIS A 39 5.60 10.67 -12.89
N SER A 40 4.81 10.30 -13.90
CA SER A 40 3.40 10.69 -13.95
C SER A 40 2.59 9.76 -13.04
N THR A 41 1.79 10.32 -12.13
CA THR A 41 0.93 9.54 -11.23
C THR A 41 -0.13 8.78 -12.05
N THR A 42 -0.13 7.46 -11.92
CA THR A 42 -1.09 6.55 -12.57
C THR A 42 -2.12 6.01 -11.60
N GLY A 43 -1.83 6.07 -10.29
CA GLY A 43 -2.75 5.63 -9.26
C GLY A 43 -2.18 5.74 -7.84
N TYR A 44 -2.91 5.16 -6.92
CA TYR A 44 -2.58 5.15 -5.50
C TYR A 44 -2.86 3.78 -4.88
N VAL A 45 -2.05 3.40 -3.90
CA VAL A 45 -2.36 2.29 -3.00
C VAL A 45 -2.44 2.86 -1.60
N LYS A 46 -3.61 2.83 -0.98
CA LYS A 46 -3.81 3.36 0.37
C LYS A 46 -3.28 2.42 1.45
N SER A 47 -3.09 2.92 2.64
CA SER A 47 -2.62 2.12 3.79
C SER A 47 -3.59 1.01 4.21
N ASP A 48 -4.88 1.15 3.88
CA ASP A 48 -5.92 0.13 4.09
C ASP A 48 -5.96 -0.92 2.96
N GLY A 49 -5.11 -0.78 1.94
CA GLY A 49 -5.03 -1.67 0.78
C GLY A 49 -5.96 -1.31 -0.38
N THR A 50 -6.70 -0.20 -0.30
CA THR A 50 -7.51 0.30 -1.43
C THR A 50 -6.60 0.73 -2.58
N ILE A 51 -6.87 0.23 -3.79
CA ILE A 51 -6.17 0.61 -5.03
C ILE A 51 -7.06 1.56 -5.81
N GLU A 52 -6.53 2.73 -6.16
CA GLU A 52 -7.23 3.77 -6.93
C GLU A 52 -6.45 4.13 -8.18
N ASN A 53 -7.15 4.60 -9.23
CA ASN A 53 -6.52 5.25 -10.37
C ASN A 53 -6.14 6.71 -10.05
N SER A 54 -5.55 7.42 -11.02
CA SER A 54 -5.16 8.83 -10.89
C SER A 54 -6.34 9.79 -10.63
N SER A 55 -7.57 9.39 -10.93
CA SER A 55 -8.80 10.14 -10.65
C SER A 55 -9.46 9.74 -9.32
N HIS A 56 -8.76 9.00 -8.47
CA HIS A 56 -9.25 8.47 -7.18
C HIS A 56 -10.48 7.55 -7.27
N SER A 57 -10.74 6.96 -8.44
CA SER A 57 -11.74 5.90 -8.56
C SER A 57 -11.14 4.58 -8.09
N THR A 58 -11.83 3.90 -7.19
CA THR A 58 -11.42 2.59 -6.66
C THR A 58 -11.39 1.53 -7.77
N LYS A 59 -10.29 0.80 -7.85
CA LYS A 59 -10.03 -0.25 -8.85
C LYS A 59 -9.90 -1.64 -8.24
N GLY A 60 -9.62 -1.73 -6.95
CA GLY A 60 -9.51 -2.99 -6.24
C GLY A 60 -9.02 -2.82 -4.83
N TYR A 61 -8.72 -3.95 -4.19
CA TYR A 61 -8.32 -4.00 -2.79
C TYR A 61 -7.29 -5.10 -2.58
N ILE A 62 -6.32 -4.85 -1.70
CA ILE A 62 -5.43 -5.86 -1.14
C ILE A 62 -5.70 -5.88 0.36
N LYS A 63 -6.34 -6.93 0.85
CA LYS A 63 -6.73 -7.06 2.26
C LYS A 63 -5.55 -7.45 3.15
N SER A 64 -5.71 -7.25 4.46
CA SER A 64 -4.69 -7.59 5.46
C SER A 64 -4.38 -9.08 5.55
N ASP A 65 -5.32 -9.95 5.14
CA ASP A 65 -5.15 -11.40 5.06
C ASP A 65 -4.47 -11.86 3.76
N GLY A 66 -4.12 -10.92 2.86
CA GLY A 66 -3.50 -11.18 1.57
C GLY A 66 -4.48 -11.40 0.43
N THR A 67 -5.79 -11.38 0.66
CA THR A 67 -6.80 -11.49 -0.40
C THR A 67 -6.75 -10.28 -1.33
N ILE A 68 -6.74 -10.51 -2.64
CA ILE A 68 -6.78 -9.47 -3.68
C ILE A 68 -8.17 -9.49 -4.32
N GLU A 69 -8.82 -8.33 -4.34
CA GLU A 69 -10.17 -8.16 -4.91
C GLU A 69 -10.18 -7.09 -6.00
N ASN A 70 -11.08 -7.24 -6.97
CA ASN A 70 -11.40 -6.17 -7.92
C ASN A 70 -12.34 -5.12 -7.30
N SER A 71 -12.72 -4.10 -8.07
CA SER A 71 -13.61 -3.02 -7.61
C SER A 71 -15.03 -3.48 -7.23
N SER A 72 -15.45 -4.67 -7.67
CA SER A 72 -16.74 -5.30 -7.33
C SER A 72 -16.63 -6.28 -6.17
N HIS A 73 -15.52 -6.26 -5.43
CA HIS A 73 -15.23 -7.17 -4.31
C HIS A 73 -15.18 -8.66 -4.69
N SER A 74 -14.99 -8.99 -5.97
CA SER A 74 -14.71 -10.37 -6.37
C SER A 74 -13.23 -10.68 -6.16
N THR A 75 -12.94 -11.79 -5.49
CA THR A 75 -11.56 -12.27 -5.29
C THR A 75 -10.92 -12.63 -6.63
N ILE A 76 -9.76 -12.03 -6.91
CA ILE A 76 -8.97 -12.27 -8.13
C ILE A 76 -7.64 -12.95 -7.85
N GLY A 77 -7.19 -12.97 -6.59
CA GLY A 77 -5.95 -13.64 -6.21
C GLY A 77 -5.61 -13.51 -4.74
N TYR A 78 -4.40 -13.96 -4.39
CA TYR A 78 -3.91 -13.98 -3.02
C TYR A 78 -2.40 -13.69 -2.97
N ILE A 79 -1.97 -13.00 -1.92
CA ILE A 79 -0.57 -12.85 -1.51
C ILE A 79 -0.37 -13.74 -0.30
N LYS A 80 0.52 -14.72 -0.39
CA LYS A 80 0.88 -15.60 0.73
C LYS A 80 2.01 -14.98 1.56
N SER A 81 2.12 -15.40 2.80
CA SER A 81 3.16 -14.90 3.74
C SER A 81 4.59 -15.23 3.33
N ASP A 82 4.79 -16.22 2.47
CA ASP A 82 6.09 -16.60 1.90
C ASP A 82 6.46 -15.84 0.62
N GLY A 83 5.58 -14.93 0.16
CA GLY A 83 5.74 -14.15 -1.06
C GLY A 83 5.17 -14.81 -2.32
N THR A 84 4.54 -15.98 -2.21
CA THR A 84 3.84 -16.61 -3.33
C THR A 84 2.60 -15.81 -3.71
N ILE A 85 2.41 -15.57 -5.00
CA ILE A 85 1.21 -14.93 -5.56
C ILE A 85 0.38 -16.00 -6.27
N GLU A 86 -0.89 -16.08 -5.90
CA GLU A 86 -1.87 -17.03 -6.47
C GLU A 86 -3.01 -16.29 -7.17
N ASN A 87 -3.60 -16.92 -8.17
CA ASN A 87 -4.88 -16.46 -8.75
C ASN A 87 -6.08 -16.89 -7.89
N SER A 88 -7.30 -16.55 -8.30
CA SER A 88 -8.54 -16.90 -7.59
C SER A 88 -8.81 -18.41 -7.48
N SER A 89 -8.16 -19.24 -8.32
CA SER A 89 -8.23 -20.70 -8.26
C SER A 89 -7.10 -21.33 -7.47
N HIS A 90 -6.36 -20.53 -6.69
CA HIS A 90 -5.19 -20.95 -5.91
C HIS A 90 -4.03 -21.56 -6.75
N SER A 91 -3.98 -21.25 -8.05
CA SER A 91 -2.81 -21.59 -8.86
C SER A 91 -1.76 -20.51 -8.71
N THR A 92 -0.50 -20.90 -8.48
CA THR A 92 0.62 -19.97 -8.38
C THR A 92 0.84 -19.26 -9.72
N VAL A 93 0.89 -17.92 -9.68
CA VAL A 93 1.18 -17.06 -10.84
C VAL A 93 2.58 -16.45 -10.77
N GLY A 94 3.18 -16.41 -9.57
CA GLY A 94 4.55 -15.97 -9.40
C GLY A 94 4.97 -15.78 -7.95
N TYR A 95 6.11 -15.12 -7.77
CA TYR A 95 6.76 -14.98 -6.46
C TYR A 95 7.34 -13.57 -6.30
N VAL A 96 7.26 -13.05 -5.10
CA VAL A 96 7.93 -11.82 -4.65
C VAL A 96 9.00 -12.22 -3.66
N LYS A 97 10.26 -12.11 -4.04
CA LYS A 97 11.40 -12.48 -3.19
C LYS A 97 11.74 -11.36 -2.20
N LYS A 98 12.39 -11.73 -1.11
CA LYS A 98 12.82 -10.79 -0.05
C LYS A 98 13.82 -9.74 -0.55
N ASP A 99 14.60 -10.04 -1.58
CA ASP A 99 15.56 -9.14 -2.21
C ASP A 99 14.93 -8.19 -3.24
N GLY A 100 13.61 -8.32 -3.47
CA GLY A 100 12.87 -7.52 -4.43
C GLY A 100 12.77 -8.11 -5.83
N THR A 101 13.35 -9.28 -6.07
CA THR A 101 13.20 -10.00 -7.34
C THR A 101 11.76 -10.50 -7.49
N ILE A 102 11.18 -10.30 -8.67
CA ILE A 102 9.85 -10.77 -9.02
C ILE A 102 10.00 -11.89 -10.06
N GLU A 103 9.41 -13.03 -9.76
CA GLU A 103 9.45 -14.21 -10.64
C GLU A 103 8.05 -14.61 -11.08
N ASN A 104 7.96 -15.21 -12.27
CA ASN A 104 6.73 -15.89 -12.73
C ASN A 104 6.60 -17.27 -12.07
N SER A 105 5.52 -18.02 -12.40
CA SER A 105 5.26 -19.37 -11.88
C SER A 105 6.33 -20.41 -12.24
N SER A 106 7.14 -20.16 -13.28
CA SER A 106 8.26 -21.02 -13.71
C SER A 106 9.60 -20.57 -13.12
N HIS A 107 9.61 -19.69 -12.10
CA HIS A 107 10.79 -19.13 -11.47
C HIS A 107 11.71 -18.32 -12.40
N SER A 108 11.21 -17.84 -13.54
CA SER A 108 11.93 -16.90 -14.38
C SER A 108 11.74 -15.48 -13.83
N THR A 109 12.81 -14.72 -13.71
CA THR A 109 12.76 -13.31 -13.29
C THR A 109 12.01 -12.48 -14.32
N ILE A 110 10.97 -11.75 -13.89
CA ILE A 110 10.17 -10.86 -14.73
C ILE A 110 10.37 -9.38 -14.38
N GLY A 111 10.99 -9.10 -13.24
CA GLY A 111 11.33 -7.73 -12.84
C GLY A 111 11.78 -7.61 -11.40
N TYR A 112 11.83 -6.37 -10.93
CA TYR A 112 12.34 -6.02 -9.60
C TYR A 112 11.52 -4.89 -8.98
N VAL A 113 11.31 -4.94 -7.67
CA VAL A 113 10.81 -3.83 -6.85
C VAL A 113 11.91 -3.47 -5.86
N LYS A 114 12.58 -2.35 -6.07
CA LYS A 114 13.69 -1.86 -5.24
C LYS A 114 13.18 -1.27 -3.92
N ASP A 115 14.05 -1.20 -2.91
CA ASP A 115 13.72 -0.63 -1.60
C ASP A 115 13.36 0.86 -1.66
N ASN A 116 13.87 1.61 -2.65
CA ASN A 116 13.50 2.99 -2.89
C ASN A 116 12.18 3.17 -3.65
N GLY A 117 11.46 2.07 -3.94
CA GLY A 117 10.19 2.07 -4.67
C GLY A 117 10.32 2.07 -6.20
N THR A 118 11.53 2.07 -6.77
CA THR A 118 11.71 1.93 -8.22
C THR A 118 11.29 0.53 -8.66
N VAL A 119 10.49 0.44 -9.71
CA VAL A 119 10.05 -0.81 -10.32
C VAL A 119 10.71 -0.97 -11.69
N GLU A 120 11.37 -2.11 -11.89
CA GLU A 120 12.11 -2.41 -13.11
C GLU A 120 11.59 -3.70 -13.76
N ASN A 121 11.72 -3.81 -15.07
CA ASN A 121 11.53 -5.07 -15.80
C ASN A 121 12.76 -6.00 -15.65
N SER A 122 12.70 -7.21 -16.25
CA SER A 122 13.80 -8.19 -16.21
C SER A 122 15.12 -7.70 -16.85
N SER A 123 15.06 -6.67 -17.69
CA SER A 123 16.25 -6.04 -18.31
C SER A 123 16.75 -4.82 -17.54
N HIS A 124 16.30 -4.63 -16.29
CA HIS A 124 16.63 -3.49 -15.44
C HIS A 124 16.22 -2.12 -15.98
N SER A 125 15.29 -2.06 -16.94
CA SER A 125 14.70 -0.79 -17.37
C SER A 125 13.60 -0.40 -16.40
N THR A 126 13.59 0.86 -15.92
CA THR A 126 12.54 1.38 -15.05
C THR A 126 11.20 1.41 -15.78
N ILE A 127 10.19 0.76 -15.20
CA ILE A 127 8.81 0.73 -15.71
C ILE A 127 7.86 1.58 -14.87
N GLY A 128 8.28 2.00 -13.69
CA GLY A 128 7.51 2.87 -12.82
C GLY A 128 8.09 3.02 -11.43
N HIS A 129 7.31 3.67 -10.57
CA HIS A 129 7.66 3.90 -9.17
C HIS A 129 6.47 3.62 -8.26
N ALA A 130 6.73 3.03 -7.10
CA ALA A 130 5.76 2.67 -6.07
C ALA A 130 6.24 3.24 -4.73
N GLY A 131 6.22 4.56 -4.60
CA GLY A 131 6.73 5.27 -3.43
C GLY A 131 5.97 4.91 -2.15
N ASN A 132 6.68 4.43 -1.13
CA ASN A 132 6.14 4.03 0.18
C ASN A 132 5.10 2.89 0.12
N VAL A 133 4.93 2.19 -1.00
CA VAL A 133 4.06 1.03 -1.15
C VAL A 133 4.81 -0.22 -0.68
N LYS A 134 4.12 -1.15 -0.01
CA LYS A 134 4.70 -2.46 0.32
C LYS A 134 5.14 -3.16 -0.96
N ARG A 135 6.29 -3.83 -0.92
CA ARG A 135 6.90 -4.49 -2.10
C ARG A 135 5.94 -5.46 -2.78
N GLU A 136 5.25 -6.29 -1.99
CA GLU A 136 4.29 -7.27 -2.49
C GLU A 136 3.10 -6.59 -3.19
N TRP A 137 2.63 -5.45 -2.67
CA TRP A 137 1.54 -4.69 -3.25
C TRP A 137 1.97 -4.01 -4.56
N ALA A 138 3.19 -3.46 -4.60
CA ALA A 138 3.77 -2.93 -5.83
C ALA A 138 3.89 -4.03 -6.90
N ALA A 139 4.39 -5.22 -6.52
CA ALA A 139 4.50 -6.36 -7.44
C ALA A 139 3.13 -6.79 -8.00
N VAL A 140 2.10 -6.82 -7.15
CA VAL A 140 0.73 -7.14 -7.55
C VAL A 140 0.22 -6.17 -8.62
N VAL A 141 0.44 -4.86 -8.42
CA VAL A 141 -0.06 -3.81 -9.32
C VAL A 141 0.72 -3.77 -10.64
N PHE A 142 2.04 -3.98 -10.60
CA PHE A 142 2.89 -3.84 -11.80
C PHE A 142 3.01 -5.12 -12.63
N PHE A 143 2.93 -6.31 -12.01
CA PHE A 143 3.29 -7.56 -12.69
C PHE A 143 2.17 -8.61 -12.77
N PHE A 144 1.28 -8.69 -11.79
CA PHE A 144 0.40 -9.85 -11.67
C PHE A 144 -1.07 -9.58 -12.00
N PHE A 145 -1.63 -8.44 -11.60
CA PHE A 145 -3.05 -8.16 -11.81
C PHE A 145 -3.29 -6.81 -12.46
N LYS A 146 -4.27 -6.75 -13.36
CA LYS A 146 -4.71 -5.50 -13.98
C LYS A 146 -5.93 -4.98 -13.23
N PHE A 147 -5.81 -3.76 -12.69
CA PHE A 147 -6.88 -3.03 -12.03
C PHE A 147 -7.46 -1.99 -12.99
N ASN A 148 -8.35 -2.43 -13.88
CA ASN A 148 -8.97 -1.61 -14.94
C ASN A 148 -10.21 -0.87 -14.43
#